data_ce660254a7dec4b6d5fd8985dbff92e6
#
_entry.id   ce660254a7dec4b6d5fd8985dbff92e6
#
_cell.length_a   1.000
_cell.length_b   1.000
_cell.length_c   1.000
_cell.angle_alpha   90.00
_cell.angle_beta   90.00
_cell.angle_gamma   90.00
#
_symmetry.space_group_name_H-M   'P 1'
#
loop_
_entity.id
_entity.type
_entity.pdbx_description
1 polymer ?
#
loop_
_entity_poly.entity_id
_entity_poly.type
_entity_poly.pdbx_seq_one_letter_code
_entity_poly.pdbx_strand_id
1 'polypeptide(L)'
;METVIITGSSGLIGSEAVRFCTDKGMRVIGVDNDMRKEFFGDEASTEWNRKQLEEETNNFHHYALDIRSEKEMEDLFNEYGNEINLIIHAAAQPSHDWAAKDPIKDFSVNANGTLVLLEMARRFCPKVVFIHLSTNKVYGDIANSLPLKELETRWELDPSHRFYEKGIDESMSLDNSNHSLFGVSKAAGDLLVQEYGRYFGLKTACFRGGCLTGSAHSGTELHGFLSYLMICAMQKKPYIVFGYKGKQVRDNIHSFDLVNALYHFYKKPGVAKIYNIGGSRFSNSSMLEAITMCEEISGNTLSWSYEDENRFGDHIWWISDVSRFNADYPDWNYKYNMEDIMREIYEGLRHRFKRGG
;
A
#
# COMPACT_ATOMS: atom_id res chain seq x y z
N MET A 1 -8.50 -24.96 11.13
CA MET A 1 -7.44 -23.98 10.79
C MET A 1 -8.10 -22.87 10.02
N GLU A 2 -7.90 -21.61 10.40
CA GLU A 2 -8.45 -20.45 9.66
C GLU A 2 -7.77 -20.34 8.29
N THR A 3 -8.54 -20.03 7.23
CA THR A 3 -8.02 -19.88 5.88
C THR A 3 -8.14 -18.42 5.42
N VAL A 4 -7.07 -17.88 4.87
CA VAL A 4 -7.02 -16.52 4.29
C VAL A 4 -6.66 -16.55 2.82
N ILE A 5 -7.38 -15.79 2.00
CA ILE A 5 -6.98 -15.46 0.62
C ILE A 5 -6.26 -14.11 0.65
N ILE A 6 -5.07 -14.07 0.05
CA ILE A 6 -4.28 -12.84 -0.09
C ILE A 6 -4.03 -12.63 -1.59
N THR A 7 -4.62 -11.59 -2.18
CA THR A 7 -4.33 -11.21 -3.56
C THR A 7 -3.17 -10.23 -3.61
N GLY A 8 -2.35 -10.29 -4.66
CA GLY A 8 -1.08 -9.57 -4.68
C GLY A 8 -0.08 -10.13 -3.68
N SER A 9 -0.14 -11.45 -3.44
CA SER A 9 0.55 -12.16 -2.36
C SER A 9 2.07 -12.07 -2.42
N SER A 10 2.64 -11.81 -3.57
CA SER A 10 4.09 -11.68 -3.77
C SER A 10 4.59 -10.22 -3.69
N GLY A 11 3.67 -9.24 -3.68
CA GLY A 11 3.99 -7.82 -3.52
C GLY A 11 4.38 -7.46 -2.08
N LEU A 12 4.71 -6.18 -1.84
CA LEU A 12 5.15 -5.67 -0.54
C LEU A 12 4.22 -6.08 0.61
N ILE A 13 2.96 -5.67 0.54
CA ILE A 13 2.00 -5.92 1.63
C ILE A 13 1.48 -7.34 1.61
N GLY A 14 1.27 -7.91 0.41
CA GLY A 14 0.82 -9.30 0.28
C GLY A 14 1.81 -10.27 0.90
N SER A 15 3.09 -10.12 0.65
CA SER A 15 4.12 -11.02 1.20
C SER A 15 4.29 -10.88 2.71
N GLU A 16 4.20 -9.67 3.23
CA GLU A 16 4.16 -9.44 4.68
C GLU A 16 2.93 -10.11 5.32
N ALA A 17 1.76 -9.97 4.66
CA ALA A 17 0.53 -10.62 5.12
C ALA A 17 0.62 -12.16 5.06
N VAL A 18 1.29 -12.71 4.04
CA VAL A 18 1.57 -14.17 3.97
C VAL A 18 2.38 -14.61 5.19
N ARG A 19 3.54 -13.98 5.45
CA ARG A 19 4.38 -14.31 6.60
C ARG A 19 3.62 -14.18 7.90
N PHE A 20 2.96 -13.04 8.10
CA PHE A 20 2.21 -12.76 9.31
C PHE A 20 1.08 -13.78 9.57
N CYS A 21 0.29 -14.13 8.55
CA CYS A 21 -0.82 -15.08 8.69
C CYS A 21 -0.32 -16.51 8.89
N THR A 22 0.76 -16.93 8.22
CA THR A 22 1.37 -18.25 8.43
C THR A 22 1.95 -18.37 9.84
N ASP A 23 2.57 -17.32 10.39
CA ASP A 23 3.06 -17.28 11.77
C ASP A 23 1.92 -17.35 12.80
N LYS A 24 0.71 -16.91 12.43
CA LYS A 24 -0.52 -17.11 13.23
C LYS A 24 -1.15 -18.49 13.07
N GLY A 25 -0.53 -19.38 12.30
CA GLY A 25 -1.02 -20.74 12.05
C GLY A 25 -2.21 -20.81 11.09
N MET A 26 -2.43 -19.77 10.27
CA MET A 26 -3.46 -19.78 9.24
C MET A 26 -2.98 -20.53 7.99
N ARG A 27 -3.90 -21.12 7.21
CA ARG A 27 -3.65 -21.56 5.85
C ARG A 27 -3.78 -20.35 4.93
N VAL A 28 -2.76 -20.08 4.13
CA VAL A 28 -2.71 -18.92 3.24
C VAL A 28 -2.79 -19.37 1.78
N ILE A 29 -3.79 -18.84 1.09
CA ILE A 29 -4.01 -18.98 -0.34
C ILE A 29 -3.57 -17.67 -0.99
N GLY A 30 -2.43 -17.68 -1.64
CA GLY A 30 -1.90 -16.51 -2.33
C GLY A 30 -2.29 -16.47 -3.80
N VAL A 31 -2.81 -15.35 -4.27
CA VAL A 31 -3.15 -15.10 -5.67
C VAL A 31 -2.27 -13.97 -6.19
N ASP A 32 -1.43 -14.25 -7.17
CA ASP A 32 -0.54 -13.28 -7.81
C ASP A 32 -0.09 -13.79 -9.18
N ASN A 33 -0.11 -12.94 -10.20
CA ASN A 33 0.32 -13.27 -11.56
C ASN A 33 1.56 -12.49 -12.02
N ASP A 34 2.29 -11.87 -11.08
CA ASP A 34 3.48 -11.03 -11.34
C ASP A 34 3.25 -9.90 -12.38
N MET A 35 2.00 -9.38 -12.46
CA MET A 35 1.66 -8.29 -13.38
C MET A 35 2.50 -7.02 -13.13
N ARG A 36 3.12 -6.90 -11.97
CA ARG A 36 4.06 -5.82 -11.66
C ARG A 36 5.23 -5.76 -12.65
N LYS A 37 5.70 -6.90 -13.12
CA LYS A 37 6.71 -7.02 -14.18
C LYS A 37 6.25 -6.36 -15.49
N GLU A 38 4.98 -6.52 -15.84
CA GLU A 38 4.40 -5.87 -17.02
C GLU A 38 4.35 -4.34 -16.87
N PHE A 39 4.05 -3.85 -15.66
CA PHE A 39 3.91 -2.42 -15.40
C PHE A 39 5.25 -1.68 -15.33
N PHE A 40 6.28 -2.30 -14.74
CA PHE A 40 7.53 -1.62 -14.38
C PHE A 40 8.81 -2.32 -14.91
N GLY A 41 8.67 -3.38 -15.71
CA GLY A 41 9.80 -4.14 -16.26
C GLY A 41 10.28 -5.28 -15.35
N ASP A 42 11.26 -6.04 -15.86
CA ASP A 42 11.78 -7.25 -15.22
C ASP A 42 12.33 -7.01 -13.81
N GLU A 43 12.96 -5.86 -13.56
CA GLU A 43 13.52 -5.49 -12.25
C GLU A 43 12.45 -5.33 -11.16
N ALA A 44 11.20 -5.09 -11.57
CA ALA A 44 10.07 -4.95 -10.65
C ALA A 44 9.35 -6.27 -10.35
N SER A 45 9.74 -7.37 -10.98
CA SER A 45 9.16 -8.69 -10.75
C SER A 45 9.16 -9.06 -9.26
N THR A 46 8.07 -9.65 -8.80
CA THR A 46 7.90 -10.15 -7.43
C THR A 46 8.15 -11.65 -7.32
N GLU A 47 8.56 -12.31 -8.40
CA GLU A 47 8.83 -13.75 -8.47
C GLU A 47 9.89 -14.22 -7.46
N TRP A 48 10.92 -13.40 -7.19
CA TRP A 48 11.93 -13.68 -6.16
C TRP A 48 11.29 -13.83 -4.77
N ASN A 49 10.33 -12.95 -4.45
CA ASN A 49 9.66 -12.95 -3.16
C ASN A 49 8.67 -14.11 -3.04
N ARG A 50 7.98 -14.46 -4.14
CA ARG A 50 7.13 -15.66 -4.21
C ARG A 50 7.93 -16.92 -3.86
N LYS A 51 9.08 -17.13 -4.53
CA LYS A 51 9.95 -18.28 -4.26
C LYS A 51 10.40 -18.32 -2.80
N GLN A 52 10.81 -17.18 -2.27
CA GLN A 52 11.21 -17.08 -0.87
C GLN A 52 10.07 -17.45 0.09
N LEU A 53 8.84 -17.01 -0.18
CA LEU A 53 7.67 -17.36 0.63
C LEU A 53 7.38 -18.88 0.60
N GLU A 54 7.49 -19.51 -0.56
CA GLU A 54 7.32 -20.98 -0.70
C GLU A 54 8.38 -21.76 0.07
N GLU A 55 9.62 -21.24 0.17
CA GLU A 55 10.69 -21.84 0.94
C GLU A 55 10.54 -21.65 2.46
N GLU A 56 10.06 -20.47 2.88
CA GLU A 56 10.01 -20.06 4.30
C GLU A 56 8.74 -20.56 5.02
N THR A 57 7.65 -20.87 4.27
CA THR A 57 6.35 -21.10 4.87
C THR A 57 5.70 -22.41 4.43
N ASN A 58 5.26 -23.24 5.39
CA ASN A 58 4.66 -24.55 5.09
C ASN A 58 3.16 -24.51 4.75
N ASN A 59 2.47 -23.43 5.14
CA ASN A 59 1.00 -23.30 5.01
C ASN A 59 0.59 -22.28 3.93
N PHE A 60 1.48 -22.00 3.00
CA PHE A 60 1.26 -21.08 1.89
C PHE A 60 1.12 -21.87 0.58
N HIS A 61 0.02 -21.60 -0.14
CA HIS A 61 -0.26 -22.16 -1.46
C HIS A 61 -0.43 -21.03 -2.45
N HIS A 62 0.43 -20.97 -3.46
CA HIS A 62 0.40 -19.93 -4.48
C HIS A 62 -0.39 -20.37 -5.71
N TYR A 63 -1.23 -19.44 -6.21
CA TYR A 63 -1.98 -19.58 -7.46
C TYR A 63 -1.63 -18.40 -8.39
N ALA A 64 -1.10 -18.72 -9.57
CA ALA A 64 -0.79 -17.74 -10.61
C ALA A 64 -2.07 -17.39 -11.41
N LEU A 65 -3.01 -16.67 -10.77
CA LEU A 65 -4.33 -16.35 -11.32
C LEU A 65 -4.51 -14.85 -11.47
N ASP A 66 -5.37 -14.45 -12.40
CA ASP A 66 -5.78 -13.06 -12.60
C ASP A 66 -7.09 -12.78 -11.88
N ILE A 67 -7.08 -11.81 -10.94
CA ILE A 67 -8.28 -11.42 -10.17
C ILE A 67 -9.42 -10.91 -11.07
N ARG A 68 -9.17 -10.54 -12.32
CA ARG A 68 -10.17 -10.11 -13.31
C ARG A 68 -10.92 -11.27 -13.94
N SER A 69 -10.37 -12.47 -13.87
CA SER A 69 -10.96 -13.69 -14.45
C SER A 69 -12.06 -14.23 -13.53
N GLU A 70 -13.32 -13.93 -13.84
CA GLU A 70 -14.45 -14.45 -13.05
C GLU A 70 -14.38 -15.98 -12.93
N LYS A 71 -14.03 -16.68 -14.03
CA LYS A 71 -13.96 -18.14 -14.04
C LYS A 71 -12.88 -18.69 -13.12
N GLU A 72 -11.67 -18.14 -13.18
CA GLU A 72 -10.58 -18.59 -12.31
C GLU A 72 -10.87 -18.30 -10.84
N MET A 73 -11.44 -17.14 -10.55
CA MET A 73 -11.86 -16.79 -9.18
C MET A 73 -13.00 -17.67 -8.70
N GLU A 74 -14.00 -17.95 -9.55
CA GLU A 74 -15.08 -18.87 -9.20
C GLU A 74 -14.56 -20.28 -8.87
N ASP A 75 -13.64 -20.81 -9.66
CA ASP A 75 -13.04 -22.12 -9.43
C ASP A 75 -12.27 -22.15 -8.10
N LEU A 76 -11.47 -21.12 -7.81
CA LEU A 76 -10.73 -20.98 -6.54
C LEU A 76 -11.70 -20.89 -5.34
N PHE A 77 -12.72 -20.07 -5.43
CA PHE A 77 -13.68 -19.92 -4.33
C PHE A 77 -14.58 -21.15 -4.15
N ASN A 78 -14.85 -21.90 -5.22
CA ASN A 78 -15.54 -23.19 -5.11
C ASN A 78 -14.69 -24.24 -4.38
N GLU A 79 -13.36 -24.23 -4.59
CA GLU A 79 -12.47 -25.19 -3.93
C GLU A 79 -12.45 -24.99 -2.41
N TYR A 80 -12.41 -23.73 -1.94
CA TYR A 80 -12.28 -23.43 -0.51
C TYR A 80 -13.60 -23.03 0.16
N GLY A 81 -14.55 -22.46 -0.57
CA GLY A 81 -15.90 -22.15 -0.10
C GLY A 81 -15.95 -21.46 1.26
N ASN A 82 -16.78 -22.00 2.15
CA ASN A 82 -16.99 -21.45 3.50
C ASN A 82 -15.80 -21.63 4.46
N GLU A 83 -14.71 -22.28 4.03
CA GLU A 83 -13.48 -22.36 4.84
C GLU A 83 -12.73 -21.04 4.85
N ILE A 84 -13.02 -20.12 3.90
CA ILE A 84 -12.39 -18.81 3.81
C ILE A 84 -12.90 -17.91 4.92
N ASN A 85 -12.03 -17.51 5.83
CA ASN A 85 -12.35 -16.65 6.97
C ASN A 85 -11.98 -15.16 6.72
N LEU A 86 -10.95 -14.94 5.90
CA LEU A 86 -10.38 -13.61 5.62
C LEU A 86 -9.97 -13.49 4.16
N ILE A 87 -10.23 -12.34 3.57
CA ILE A 87 -9.67 -11.92 2.28
C ILE A 87 -8.91 -10.61 2.50
N ILE A 88 -7.60 -10.60 2.18
CA ILE A 88 -6.79 -9.40 2.11
C ILE A 88 -6.55 -9.09 0.63
N HIS A 89 -7.25 -8.08 0.13
CA HIS A 89 -7.16 -7.68 -1.27
C HIS A 89 -6.10 -6.59 -1.44
N ALA A 90 -4.86 -7.02 -1.78
CA ALA A 90 -3.70 -6.15 -2.00
C ALA A 90 -3.25 -6.07 -3.48
N ALA A 91 -3.82 -6.90 -4.37
CA ALA A 91 -3.56 -6.82 -5.79
C ALA A 91 -4.08 -5.50 -6.37
N ALA A 92 -3.22 -4.77 -7.08
CA ALA A 92 -3.56 -3.50 -7.72
C ALA A 92 -2.56 -3.13 -8.82
N GLN A 93 -2.98 -2.30 -9.76
CA GLN A 93 -2.10 -1.45 -10.56
C GLN A 93 -1.83 -0.17 -9.73
N PRO A 94 -0.57 0.14 -9.31
CA PRO A 94 -0.32 1.18 -8.31
C PRO A 94 0.25 2.50 -8.87
N SER A 95 0.37 2.67 -10.18
CA SER A 95 1.07 3.81 -10.81
C SER A 95 0.13 4.78 -11.49
N HIS A 96 0.30 6.08 -11.22
CA HIS A 96 -0.39 7.16 -11.94
C HIS A 96 -0.02 7.20 -13.43
N ASP A 97 1.29 7.11 -13.73
CA ASP A 97 1.80 7.18 -15.11
C ASP A 97 1.31 6.01 -15.94
N TRP A 98 1.27 4.81 -15.34
CA TRP A 98 0.77 3.62 -16.02
C TRP A 98 -0.74 3.69 -16.25
N ALA A 99 -1.51 4.20 -15.29
CA ALA A 99 -2.94 4.44 -15.44
C ALA A 99 -3.23 5.41 -16.59
N ALA A 100 -2.42 6.45 -16.76
CA ALA A 100 -2.53 7.37 -17.89
C ALA A 100 -2.18 6.71 -19.24
N LYS A 101 -1.24 5.75 -19.24
CA LYS A 101 -0.83 5.01 -20.43
C LYS A 101 -1.89 3.99 -20.90
N ASP A 102 -2.52 3.27 -19.97
CA ASP A 102 -3.56 2.28 -20.25
C ASP A 102 -4.69 2.35 -19.20
N PRO A 103 -5.61 3.33 -19.37
CA PRO A 103 -6.71 3.54 -18.42
C PRO A 103 -7.67 2.35 -18.32
N ILE A 104 -7.88 1.62 -19.42
CA ILE A 104 -8.79 0.46 -19.46
C ILE A 104 -8.21 -0.66 -18.57
N LYS A 105 -6.93 -0.94 -18.69
CA LYS A 105 -6.28 -1.97 -17.90
C LYS A 105 -6.18 -1.57 -16.43
N ASP A 106 -5.85 -0.31 -16.13
CA ASP A 106 -5.86 0.23 -14.76
C ASP A 106 -7.22 0.04 -14.09
N PHE A 107 -8.30 0.49 -14.74
CA PHE A 107 -9.66 0.36 -14.22
C PHE A 107 -10.08 -1.11 -14.09
N SER A 108 -9.73 -1.93 -15.08
CA SER A 108 -10.00 -3.38 -15.07
C SER A 108 -9.34 -4.07 -13.85
N VAL A 109 -8.10 -3.76 -13.52
CA VAL A 109 -7.42 -4.35 -12.36
C VAL A 109 -8.00 -3.80 -11.05
N ASN A 110 -8.05 -2.46 -10.89
CA ASN A 110 -8.35 -1.84 -9.61
C ASN A 110 -9.85 -1.85 -9.25
N ALA A 111 -10.75 -1.70 -10.23
CA ALA A 111 -12.18 -1.66 -10.00
C ALA A 111 -12.86 -3.00 -10.32
N ASN A 112 -12.72 -3.53 -11.55
CA ASN A 112 -13.40 -4.76 -11.93
C ASN A 112 -12.85 -5.97 -11.18
N GLY A 113 -11.53 -6.08 -10.97
CA GLY A 113 -10.93 -7.15 -10.16
C GLY A 113 -11.45 -7.12 -8.72
N THR A 114 -11.61 -5.93 -8.13
CA THR A 114 -12.25 -5.77 -6.80
C THR A 114 -13.71 -6.25 -6.82
N LEU A 115 -14.48 -5.90 -7.86
CA LEU A 115 -15.87 -6.33 -8.00
C LEU A 115 -16.00 -7.84 -8.12
N VAL A 116 -15.15 -8.49 -8.92
CA VAL A 116 -15.11 -9.95 -9.06
C VAL A 116 -14.89 -10.61 -7.70
N LEU A 117 -13.88 -10.18 -6.94
CA LEU A 117 -13.60 -10.74 -5.62
C LEU A 117 -14.75 -10.53 -4.62
N LEU A 118 -15.40 -9.38 -4.64
CA LEU A 118 -16.56 -9.09 -3.80
C LEU A 118 -17.75 -9.99 -4.13
N GLU A 119 -18.00 -10.25 -5.42
CA GLU A 119 -19.04 -11.19 -5.85
C GLU A 119 -18.72 -12.63 -5.44
N MET A 120 -17.47 -13.06 -5.57
CA MET A 120 -17.04 -14.37 -5.08
C MET A 120 -17.23 -14.48 -3.56
N ALA A 121 -16.80 -13.45 -2.82
CA ALA A 121 -16.98 -13.40 -1.36
C ALA A 121 -18.48 -13.51 -0.97
N ARG A 122 -19.34 -12.74 -1.62
CA ARG A 122 -20.79 -12.75 -1.37
C ARG A 122 -21.43 -14.10 -1.66
N ARG A 123 -21.04 -14.74 -2.77
CA ARG A 123 -21.66 -16.00 -3.26
C ARG A 123 -21.18 -17.22 -2.49
N PHE A 124 -19.89 -17.31 -2.20
CA PHE A 124 -19.25 -18.53 -1.70
C PHE A 124 -18.88 -18.48 -0.22
N CYS A 125 -18.61 -17.31 0.35
CA CYS A 125 -18.21 -17.15 1.75
C CYS A 125 -18.81 -15.89 2.40
N PRO A 126 -20.15 -15.78 2.53
CA PRO A 126 -20.83 -14.54 2.96
C PRO A 126 -20.52 -14.11 4.41
N LYS A 127 -19.82 -14.93 5.19
CA LYS A 127 -19.35 -14.60 6.55
C LYS A 127 -17.91 -14.12 6.59
N VAL A 128 -17.22 -14.11 5.45
CA VAL A 128 -15.82 -13.72 5.35
C VAL A 128 -15.61 -12.26 5.79
N VAL A 129 -14.43 -11.98 6.32
CA VAL A 129 -13.95 -10.61 6.51
C VAL A 129 -13.20 -10.20 5.25
N PHE A 130 -13.63 -9.12 4.59
CA PHE A 130 -13.01 -8.60 3.37
C PHE A 130 -12.30 -7.28 3.65
N ILE A 131 -10.99 -7.26 3.50
CA ILE A 131 -10.14 -6.09 3.69
C ILE A 131 -9.58 -5.64 2.35
N HIS A 132 -9.86 -4.40 1.97
CA HIS A 132 -9.35 -3.77 0.76
C HIS A 132 -8.24 -2.78 1.06
N LEU A 133 -7.08 -2.95 0.44
CA LEU A 133 -6.02 -1.95 0.46
C LEU A 133 -6.35 -0.86 -0.55
N SER A 134 -6.98 0.18 -0.04
CA SER A 134 -7.26 1.43 -0.73
C SER A 134 -6.07 2.38 -0.63
N THR A 135 -6.22 3.63 -0.98
CA THR A 135 -5.15 4.63 -1.01
C THR A 135 -5.67 6.01 -0.63
N ASN A 136 -4.77 6.87 -0.14
CA ASN A 136 -5.07 8.29 0.04
C ASN A 136 -5.36 9.03 -1.29
N LYS A 137 -5.02 8.43 -2.44
CA LYS A 137 -5.29 9.02 -3.76
C LYS A 137 -6.78 9.05 -4.13
N VAL A 138 -7.63 8.34 -3.38
CA VAL A 138 -9.09 8.47 -3.50
C VAL A 138 -9.60 9.88 -3.15
N TYR A 139 -8.83 10.67 -2.40
CA TYR A 139 -9.13 12.06 -2.11
C TYR A 139 -8.68 13.03 -3.21
N GLY A 140 -7.94 12.53 -4.23
CA GLY A 140 -7.39 13.38 -5.27
C GLY A 140 -6.35 14.37 -4.75
N ASP A 141 -6.27 15.53 -5.41
CA ASP A 141 -5.31 16.59 -5.10
C ASP A 141 -5.83 17.65 -4.10
N ILE A 142 -7.00 17.46 -3.50
CA ILE A 142 -7.59 18.41 -2.56
C ILE A 142 -6.66 18.74 -1.38
N ALA A 143 -5.79 17.79 -1.00
CA ALA A 143 -4.77 18.01 0.02
C ALA A 143 -3.78 19.13 -0.36
N ASN A 144 -3.59 19.41 -1.64
CA ASN A 144 -2.70 20.47 -2.12
C ASN A 144 -3.31 21.88 -1.98
N SER A 145 -4.62 21.98 -1.71
CA SER A 145 -5.30 23.25 -1.42
C SER A 145 -5.21 23.68 0.06
N LEU A 146 -4.64 22.84 0.91
CA LEU A 146 -4.46 23.14 2.32
C LEU A 146 -3.48 24.32 2.52
N PRO A 147 -3.62 25.11 3.59
CA PRO A 147 -2.74 26.24 3.88
C PRO A 147 -1.38 25.76 4.36
N LEU A 148 -0.46 25.55 3.42
CA LEU A 148 0.90 25.06 3.65
C LEU A 148 1.89 26.21 3.83
N LYS A 149 2.87 26.00 4.71
CA LYS A 149 4.02 26.88 4.95
C LYS A 149 5.31 26.17 4.52
N GLU A 150 6.13 26.88 3.77
CA GLU A 150 7.46 26.39 3.41
C GLU A 150 8.43 26.58 4.58
N LEU A 151 8.97 25.46 5.10
CA LEU A 151 10.04 25.46 6.08
C LEU A 151 11.39 25.17 5.39
N GLU A 152 12.46 25.04 6.16
CA GLU A 152 13.80 24.80 5.63
C GLU A 152 13.90 23.49 4.83
N THR A 153 13.39 22.37 5.38
CA THR A 153 13.49 21.03 4.80
C THR A 153 12.18 20.45 4.31
N ARG A 154 11.02 21.07 4.66
CA ARG A 154 9.70 20.52 4.37
C ARG A 154 8.63 21.58 4.16
N TRP A 155 7.57 21.17 3.48
CA TRP A 155 6.27 21.83 3.60
C TRP A 155 5.58 21.34 4.87
N GLU A 156 4.93 22.25 5.60
CA GLU A 156 4.16 21.91 6.78
C GLU A 156 2.82 22.63 6.77
N LEU A 157 1.79 22.01 7.35
CA LEU A 157 0.47 22.61 7.45
C LEU A 157 0.47 23.78 8.43
N ASP A 158 -0.34 24.80 8.17
CA ASP A 158 -0.52 25.92 9.10
C ASP A 158 -0.99 25.41 10.46
N PRO A 159 -0.33 25.78 11.58
CA PRO A 159 -0.68 25.31 12.92
C PRO A 159 -2.13 25.59 13.36
N SER A 160 -2.80 26.56 12.75
CA SER A 160 -4.21 26.86 13.05
C SER A 160 -5.19 25.92 12.34
N HIS A 161 -4.74 25.13 11.38
CA HIS A 161 -5.61 24.24 10.62
C HIS A 161 -5.93 22.97 11.42
N ARG A 162 -7.19 22.49 11.32
CA ARG A 162 -7.69 21.32 12.09
C ARG A 162 -6.89 20.01 11.89
N PHE A 163 -6.23 19.85 10.74
CA PHE A 163 -5.42 18.68 10.43
C PHE A 163 -3.95 18.79 10.90
N TYR A 164 -3.56 19.93 11.49
CA TYR A 164 -2.16 20.14 11.85
C TYR A 164 -1.64 19.11 12.86
N GLU A 165 -2.36 18.90 13.94
CA GLU A 165 -1.87 18.05 15.05
C GLU A 165 -1.81 16.57 14.67
N LYS A 166 -2.84 16.05 14.01
CA LYS A 166 -3.00 14.60 13.80
C LYS A 166 -2.85 14.14 12.35
N GLY A 167 -3.00 15.05 11.40
CA GLY A 167 -3.08 14.72 9.98
C GLY A 167 -4.49 14.75 9.41
N ILE A 168 -4.64 14.27 8.19
CA ILE A 168 -5.87 14.26 7.42
C ILE A 168 -6.71 13.05 7.82
N ASP A 169 -7.93 13.32 8.30
CA ASP A 169 -8.91 12.30 8.65
C ASP A 169 -9.85 11.94 7.48
N GLU A 170 -10.73 10.95 7.67
CA GLU A 170 -11.67 10.46 6.68
C GLU A 170 -12.84 11.41 6.37
N SER A 171 -12.89 12.59 6.99
CA SER A 171 -13.86 13.66 6.67
C SER A 171 -13.42 14.51 5.46
N MET A 172 -12.19 14.33 4.96
CA MET A 172 -11.77 14.97 3.71
C MET A 172 -12.66 14.52 2.57
N SER A 173 -13.14 15.48 1.76
CA SER A 173 -14.04 15.17 0.63
C SER A 173 -13.33 14.41 -0.46
N LEU A 174 -14.10 13.56 -1.16
CA LEU A 174 -13.71 12.93 -2.43
C LEU A 174 -14.11 13.80 -3.64
N ASP A 175 -14.93 14.85 -3.42
CA ASP A 175 -15.44 15.70 -4.49
C ASP A 175 -14.56 16.92 -4.71
N ASN A 176 -14.70 17.53 -5.89
CA ASN A 176 -14.04 18.78 -6.28
C ASN A 176 -12.51 18.71 -6.24
N SER A 177 -11.94 17.57 -6.67
CA SER A 177 -10.50 17.37 -6.75
C SER A 177 -10.12 16.59 -8.02
N ASN A 178 -8.87 16.71 -8.46
CA ASN A 178 -8.33 15.92 -9.57
C ASN A 178 -7.77 14.61 -9.02
N HIS A 179 -8.44 13.49 -9.33
CA HIS A 179 -8.07 12.20 -8.77
C HIS A 179 -6.95 11.47 -9.51
N SER A 180 -6.59 11.87 -10.71
CA SER A 180 -5.92 11.03 -11.70
C SER A 180 -6.75 9.79 -12.07
N LEU A 181 -6.40 9.12 -13.18
CA LEU A 181 -7.10 7.88 -13.57
C LEU A 181 -6.89 6.75 -12.55
N PHE A 182 -5.69 6.62 -11.99
CA PHE A 182 -5.39 5.71 -10.89
C PHE A 182 -6.27 6.00 -9.65
N GLY A 183 -6.38 7.26 -9.24
CA GLY A 183 -7.22 7.64 -8.10
C GLY A 183 -8.70 7.30 -8.34
N VAL A 184 -9.21 7.51 -9.56
CA VAL A 184 -10.58 7.15 -9.96
C VAL A 184 -10.82 5.65 -9.86
N SER A 185 -9.94 4.82 -10.43
CA SER A 185 -10.10 3.36 -10.40
C SER A 185 -10.04 2.80 -8.98
N LYS A 186 -9.15 3.34 -8.14
CA LYS A 186 -9.08 2.98 -6.71
C LYS A 186 -10.29 3.47 -5.92
N ALA A 187 -10.82 4.66 -6.21
CA ALA A 187 -12.04 5.17 -5.56
C ALA A 187 -13.26 4.32 -5.94
N ALA A 188 -13.36 3.86 -7.18
CA ALA A 188 -14.42 2.94 -7.59
C ALA A 188 -14.38 1.63 -6.78
N GLY A 189 -13.19 1.01 -6.63
CA GLY A 189 -13.01 -0.18 -5.77
C GLY A 189 -13.34 0.09 -4.31
N ASP A 190 -12.89 1.21 -3.76
CA ASP A 190 -13.17 1.65 -2.37
C ASP A 190 -14.69 1.78 -2.12
N LEU A 191 -15.41 2.44 -3.02
CA LEU A 191 -16.87 2.60 -2.92
C LEU A 191 -17.60 1.26 -3.06
N LEU A 192 -17.17 0.37 -3.99
CA LEU A 192 -17.75 -0.97 -4.12
C LEU A 192 -17.64 -1.75 -2.81
N VAL A 193 -16.47 -1.76 -2.18
CA VAL A 193 -16.25 -2.46 -0.90
C VAL A 193 -17.17 -1.94 0.21
N GLN A 194 -17.37 -0.62 0.28
CA GLN A 194 -18.30 -0.01 1.22
C GLN A 194 -19.74 -0.45 0.95
N GLU A 195 -20.18 -0.39 -0.33
CA GLU A 195 -21.56 -0.72 -0.68
C GLU A 195 -21.85 -2.22 -0.50
N TYR A 196 -20.92 -3.11 -0.79
CA TYR A 196 -21.09 -4.53 -0.47
C TYR A 196 -21.27 -4.77 1.03
N GLY A 197 -20.60 -3.99 1.86
CA GLY A 197 -20.85 -4.00 3.30
C GLY A 197 -22.26 -3.53 3.64
N ARG A 198 -22.70 -2.39 3.09
CA ARG A 198 -24.01 -1.78 3.38
C ARG A 198 -25.17 -2.60 2.85
N TYR A 199 -25.09 -3.04 1.57
CA TYR A 199 -26.19 -3.76 0.92
C TYR A 199 -26.30 -5.22 1.32
N PHE A 200 -25.17 -5.91 1.47
CA PHE A 200 -25.15 -7.36 1.71
C PHE A 200 -24.73 -7.75 3.11
N GLY A 201 -24.38 -6.79 3.96
CA GLY A 201 -23.93 -7.04 5.33
C GLY A 201 -22.57 -7.73 5.44
N LEU A 202 -21.75 -7.71 4.38
CA LEU A 202 -20.40 -8.24 4.44
C LEU A 202 -19.54 -7.44 5.43
N LYS A 203 -18.69 -8.12 6.15
CA LYS A 203 -17.71 -7.49 7.05
C LYS A 203 -16.58 -6.92 6.23
N THR A 204 -16.68 -5.66 5.82
CA THR A 204 -15.73 -5.02 4.90
C THR A 204 -15.03 -3.83 5.52
N ALA A 205 -13.77 -3.62 5.14
CA ALA A 205 -13.05 -2.38 5.40
C ALA A 205 -12.19 -1.93 4.22
N CYS A 206 -12.14 -0.61 4.01
CA CYS A 206 -11.17 0.06 3.16
C CYS A 206 -10.07 0.68 4.04
N PHE A 207 -8.83 0.26 3.85
CA PHE A 207 -7.66 0.88 4.45
C PHE A 207 -7.03 1.83 3.42
N ARG A 208 -7.26 3.13 3.57
CA ARG A 208 -6.74 4.19 2.69
C ARG A 208 -5.31 4.52 3.09
N GLY A 209 -4.38 3.80 2.47
CA GLY A 209 -2.96 3.89 2.79
C GLY A 209 -2.30 5.19 2.35
N GLY A 210 -1.39 5.71 3.18
CA GLY A 210 -0.35 6.65 2.81
C GLY A 210 0.78 5.97 2.03
N CYS A 211 2.04 6.30 2.28
CA CYS A 211 3.15 5.56 1.69
C CYS A 211 3.40 4.26 2.47
N LEU A 212 3.12 3.12 1.80
CA LEU A 212 3.37 1.79 2.33
C LEU A 212 4.81 1.39 1.98
N THR A 213 5.58 0.92 2.96
CA THR A 213 7.00 0.68 2.77
C THR A 213 7.52 -0.49 3.60
N GLY A 214 8.71 -0.99 3.28
CA GLY A 214 9.37 -2.12 3.94
C GLY A 214 10.42 -2.77 3.04
N SER A 215 11.17 -3.71 3.59
CA SER A 215 12.31 -4.37 2.92
C SER A 215 11.91 -5.21 1.68
N ALA A 216 10.68 -5.74 1.65
CA ALA A 216 10.17 -6.51 0.51
C ALA A 216 9.74 -5.65 -0.69
N HIS A 217 9.87 -4.31 -0.62
CA HIS A 217 9.50 -3.44 -1.72
C HIS A 217 10.48 -3.57 -2.89
N SER A 218 9.98 -4.02 -4.05
CA SER A 218 10.71 -3.90 -5.32
C SER A 218 10.58 -2.47 -5.82
N GLY A 219 11.37 -1.55 -5.23
CA GLY A 219 11.35 -0.13 -5.53
C GLY A 219 11.85 0.16 -6.95
N THR A 220 11.13 1.01 -7.66
CA THR A 220 11.50 1.53 -8.97
C THR A 220 11.37 3.05 -8.95
N GLU A 221 11.90 3.75 -9.97
CA GLU A 221 11.78 5.20 -10.08
C GLU A 221 10.33 5.70 -10.01
N LEU A 222 9.39 4.93 -10.54
CA LEU A 222 7.97 5.29 -10.61
C LEU A 222 7.15 4.85 -9.39
N HIS A 223 7.69 3.95 -8.54
CA HIS A 223 6.93 3.43 -7.40
C HIS A 223 7.84 2.87 -6.30
N GLY A 224 7.63 3.33 -5.06
CA GLY A 224 8.38 2.88 -3.89
C GLY A 224 9.64 3.74 -3.64
N PHE A 225 9.43 5.04 -3.51
CA PHE A 225 10.50 6.04 -3.50
C PHE A 225 11.59 5.79 -2.44
N LEU A 226 11.26 5.35 -1.22
CA LEU A 226 12.27 5.08 -0.18
C LEU A 226 13.20 3.93 -0.56
N SER A 227 12.63 2.82 -1.06
CA SER A 227 13.44 1.70 -1.54
C SER A 227 14.31 2.09 -2.75
N TYR A 228 13.75 2.83 -3.71
CA TYR A 228 14.50 3.28 -4.87
C TYR A 228 15.60 4.29 -4.50
N LEU A 229 15.32 5.22 -3.59
CA LEU A 229 16.29 6.16 -3.04
C LEU A 229 17.48 5.41 -2.41
N MET A 230 17.21 4.41 -1.60
CA MET A 230 18.25 3.58 -0.97
C MET A 230 19.04 2.76 -2.02
N ILE A 231 18.38 2.21 -3.05
CA ILE A 231 19.06 1.53 -4.16
C ILE A 231 20.03 2.50 -4.86
N CYS A 232 19.58 3.73 -5.15
CA CYS A 232 20.44 4.73 -5.79
C CYS A 232 21.66 5.06 -4.93
N ALA A 233 21.50 5.26 -3.62
CA ALA A 233 22.60 5.51 -2.70
C ALA A 233 23.60 4.34 -2.64
N MET A 234 23.11 3.09 -2.54
CA MET A 234 23.95 1.90 -2.44
C MET A 234 24.68 1.59 -3.76
N GLN A 235 24.06 1.83 -4.90
CA GLN A 235 24.60 1.53 -6.23
C GLN A 235 25.27 2.76 -6.89
N LYS A 236 25.29 3.91 -6.21
CA LYS A 236 25.83 5.18 -6.73
C LYS A 236 25.17 5.61 -8.04
N LYS A 237 23.86 5.34 -8.16
CA LYS A 237 23.03 5.78 -9.28
C LYS A 237 22.52 7.21 -9.00
N PRO A 238 22.36 8.06 -10.03
CA PRO A 238 21.73 9.36 -9.86
C PRO A 238 20.25 9.20 -9.49
N TYR A 239 19.74 10.12 -8.66
CA TYR A 239 18.33 10.22 -8.31
C TYR A 239 17.76 11.57 -8.77
N ILE A 240 16.54 11.58 -9.27
CA ILE A 240 15.86 12.82 -9.68
C ILE A 240 14.75 13.13 -8.68
N VAL A 241 14.81 14.32 -8.08
CA VAL A 241 13.80 14.87 -7.20
C VAL A 241 12.86 15.73 -8.03
N PHE A 242 11.57 15.35 -8.08
CA PHE A 242 10.54 16.04 -8.86
C PHE A 242 9.71 16.96 -7.98
N GLY A 243 9.62 18.22 -8.37
CA GLY A 243 8.70 19.22 -7.87
C GLY A 243 8.82 19.60 -6.39
N TYR A 244 8.05 20.58 -6.03
CA TYR A 244 7.88 21.07 -4.67
C TYR A 244 9.17 21.37 -3.91
N LYS A 245 10.26 21.63 -4.61
CA LYS A 245 11.63 21.87 -4.09
C LYS A 245 12.21 20.70 -3.29
N GLY A 246 11.69 19.48 -3.48
CA GLY A 246 12.06 18.33 -2.67
C GLY A 246 11.51 18.36 -1.23
N LYS A 247 10.65 19.32 -0.91
CA LYS A 247 10.10 19.54 0.44
C LYS A 247 8.74 18.89 0.67
N GLN A 248 8.23 18.14 -0.31
CA GLN A 248 6.96 17.41 -0.18
C GLN A 248 7.03 16.37 0.93
N VAL A 249 6.00 16.35 1.77
CA VAL A 249 5.93 15.48 2.97
C VAL A 249 5.00 14.30 2.72
N ARG A 250 5.47 13.11 3.13
CA ARG A 250 4.69 11.87 3.16
C ARG A 250 4.83 11.19 4.51
N ASP A 251 3.73 10.66 5.01
CA ASP A 251 3.82 9.67 6.08
C ASP A 251 4.09 8.28 5.49
N ASN A 252 4.88 7.51 6.22
CA ASN A 252 5.39 6.21 5.78
C ASN A 252 5.07 5.17 6.85
N ILE A 253 4.27 4.15 6.49
CA ILE A 253 3.95 3.05 7.40
C ILE A 253 4.69 1.79 6.96
N HIS A 254 5.28 1.11 7.94
CA HIS A 254 5.91 -0.19 7.71
C HIS A 254 4.88 -1.26 7.35
N SER A 255 5.22 -2.16 6.43
CA SER A 255 4.36 -3.28 6.01
C SER A 255 3.84 -4.11 7.18
N PHE A 256 4.70 -4.39 8.16
CA PHE A 256 4.31 -5.11 9.38
C PHE A 256 3.24 -4.36 10.18
N ASP A 257 3.41 -3.05 10.42
CA ASP A 257 2.45 -2.26 11.20
C ASP A 257 1.09 -2.19 10.52
N LEU A 258 1.09 -2.07 9.18
CA LEU A 258 -0.13 -2.16 8.40
C LEU A 258 -0.79 -3.54 8.53
N VAL A 259 -0.05 -4.63 8.28
CA VAL A 259 -0.62 -5.98 8.33
C VAL A 259 -1.12 -6.32 9.74
N ASN A 260 -0.44 -5.86 10.78
CA ASN A 260 -0.91 -5.96 12.15
C ASN A 260 -2.24 -5.20 12.35
N ALA A 261 -2.41 -4.01 11.74
CA ALA A 261 -3.69 -3.30 11.74
C ALA A 261 -4.81 -4.10 11.04
N LEU A 262 -4.52 -4.69 9.87
CA LEU A 262 -5.47 -5.56 9.18
C LEU A 262 -5.90 -6.75 10.06
N TYR A 263 -4.97 -7.33 10.79
CA TYR A 263 -5.26 -8.44 11.70
C TYR A 263 -6.12 -8.00 12.90
N HIS A 264 -5.90 -6.81 13.47
CA HIS A 264 -6.78 -6.25 14.50
C HIS A 264 -8.20 -6.08 13.99
N PHE A 265 -8.37 -5.58 12.76
CA PHE A 265 -9.69 -5.51 12.12
C PHE A 265 -10.29 -6.91 11.93
N TYR A 266 -9.52 -7.89 11.47
CA TYR A 266 -9.99 -9.27 11.32
C TYR A 266 -10.52 -9.86 12.61
N LYS A 267 -9.85 -9.63 13.74
CA LYS A 267 -10.26 -10.17 15.05
C LYS A 267 -11.54 -9.53 15.60
N LYS A 268 -11.85 -8.28 15.22
CA LYS A 268 -13.06 -7.55 15.64
C LYS A 268 -13.64 -6.77 14.45
N PRO A 269 -14.18 -7.45 13.43
CA PRO A 269 -14.57 -6.80 12.20
C PRO A 269 -15.85 -5.98 12.32
N GLY A 270 -15.90 -4.87 11.59
CA GLY A 270 -17.10 -4.07 11.36
C GLY A 270 -17.64 -4.24 9.95
N VAL A 271 -18.71 -3.52 9.63
CA VAL A 271 -19.35 -3.48 8.32
C VAL A 271 -19.08 -2.12 7.66
N ALA A 272 -18.67 -2.12 6.40
CA ALA A 272 -18.42 -0.92 5.59
C ALA A 272 -17.50 0.11 6.30
N LYS A 273 -16.44 -0.36 6.95
CA LYS A 273 -15.51 0.53 7.65
C LYS A 273 -14.53 1.20 6.69
N ILE A 274 -14.12 2.40 7.04
CA ILE A 274 -13.12 3.18 6.30
C ILE A 274 -12.11 3.71 7.31
N TYR A 275 -10.82 3.50 7.03
CA TYR A 275 -9.74 3.99 7.85
C TYR A 275 -8.64 4.62 6.99
N ASN A 276 -8.26 5.85 7.29
CA ASN A 276 -6.97 6.34 6.87
C ASN A 276 -5.90 5.61 7.67
N ILE A 277 -4.87 5.13 7.00
CA ILE A 277 -3.77 4.40 7.62
C ILE A 277 -2.43 4.84 7.00
N GLY A 278 -1.48 5.18 7.81
CA GLY A 278 -0.17 5.68 7.39
C GLY A 278 0.75 5.77 8.59
N GLY A 279 1.94 6.32 8.41
CA GLY A 279 2.89 6.54 9.50
C GLY A 279 2.48 7.69 10.43
N SER A 280 1.49 8.49 10.04
CA SER A 280 1.00 9.63 10.81
C SER A 280 2.13 10.60 11.20
N ARG A 281 1.98 11.30 12.31
CA ARG A 281 3.06 12.11 12.89
C ARG A 281 4.22 11.28 13.44
N PHE A 282 4.00 9.99 13.68
CA PHE A 282 5.02 9.08 14.22
C PHE A 282 6.12 8.75 13.20
N SER A 283 5.75 8.58 11.93
CA SER A 283 6.68 8.17 10.87
C SER A 283 6.38 8.92 9.58
N ASN A 284 7.06 10.04 9.35
CA ASN A 284 6.92 10.87 8.16
C ASN A 284 8.23 11.57 7.81
N SER A 285 8.39 11.96 6.56
CA SER A 285 9.54 12.73 6.11
C SER A 285 9.21 13.55 4.87
N SER A 286 9.97 14.61 4.64
CA SER A 286 10.09 15.19 3.31
C SER A 286 11.06 14.39 2.45
N MET A 287 11.14 14.71 1.16
CA MET A 287 12.14 14.09 0.27
C MET A 287 13.57 14.47 0.70
N LEU A 288 13.82 15.74 1.06
CA LEU A 288 15.13 16.19 1.52
C LEU A 288 15.56 15.50 2.81
N GLU A 289 14.64 15.34 3.76
CA GLU A 289 14.89 14.62 5.01
C GLU A 289 15.16 13.13 4.77
N ALA A 290 14.43 12.50 3.83
CA ALA A 290 14.68 11.12 3.43
C ALA A 290 16.04 10.93 2.75
N ILE A 291 16.50 11.90 1.95
CA ILE A 291 17.84 11.89 1.34
C ILE A 291 18.90 11.92 2.44
N THR A 292 18.82 12.87 3.37
CA THR A 292 19.77 12.97 4.49
C THR A 292 19.86 11.68 5.29
N MET A 293 18.71 11.11 5.67
CA MET A 293 18.64 9.84 6.40
C MET A 293 19.24 8.67 5.60
N CYS A 294 18.99 8.65 4.29
CA CYS A 294 19.52 7.63 3.38
C CYS A 294 21.06 7.69 3.30
N GLU A 295 21.64 8.89 3.23
CA GLU A 295 23.09 9.10 3.24
C GLU A 295 23.72 8.66 4.56
N GLU A 296 23.11 9.04 5.68
CA GLU A 296 23.59 8.65 7.03
C GLU A 296 23.58 7.12 7.23
N ILE A 297 22.52 6.43 6.80
CA ILE A 297 22.37 4.98 6.98
C ILE A 297 23.26 4.21 6.01
N SER A 298 23.34 4.62 4.75
CA SER A 298 24.14 3.93 3.73
C SER A 298 25.63 4.21 3.83
N GLY A 299 26.01 5.33 4.45
CA GLY A 299 27.37 5.85 4.46
C GLY A 299 27.85 6.37 3.10
N ASN A 300 26.95 6.56 2.14
CA ASN A 300 27.24 7.03 0.81
C ASN A 300 26.54 8.37 0.55
N THR A 301 27.21 9.30 -0.09
CA THR A 301 26.58 10.52 -0.61
C THR A 301 25.76 10.18 -1.85
N LEU A 302 24.51 10.61 -1.89
CA LEU A 302 23.60 10.41 -3.02
C LEU A 302 23.86 11.51 -4.08
N SER A 303 24.10 11.09 -5.30
CA SER A 303 24.09 12.02 -6.44
C SER A 303 22.63 12.26 -6.85
N TRP A 304 22.13 13.48 -6.68
CA TRP A 304 20.78 13.82 -7.09
C TRP A 304 20.67 15.16 -7.78
N SER A 305 19.66 15.29 -8.62
CA SER A 305 19.29 16.53 -9.32
C SER A 305 17.84 16.89 -9.02
N TYR A 306 17.46 18.12 -9.28
CA TYR A 306 16.12 18.62 -9.09
C TYR A 306 15.48 19.01 -10.43
N GLU A 307 14.23 18.56 -10.63
CA GLU A 307 13.36 18.95 -11.74
C GLU A 307 12.15 19.70 -11.17
N ASP A 308 11.83 20.87 -11.75
CA ASP A 308 10.76 21.74 -11.25
C ASP A 308 9.35 21.22 -11.57
N GLU A 309 9.24 20.28 -12.51
CA GLU A 309 7.97 19.66 -12.89
C GLU A 309 7.47 18.70 -11.81
N ASN A 310 6.23 18.90 -11.38
CA ASN A 310 5.57 18.03 -10.40
C ASN A 310 5.04 16.78 -11.09
N ARG A 311 5.15 15.62 -10.44
CA ARG A 311 4.45 14.42 -10.90
C ARG A 311 2.94 14.58 -10.75
N PHE A 312 2.20 14.16 -11.77
CA PHE A 312 0.74 14.21 -11.74
C PHE A 312 0.17 13.36 -10.59
N GLY A 313 -0.78 13.91 -9.85
CA GLY A 313 -1.40 13.24 -8.71
C GLY A 313 -0.57 13.23 -7.42
N ASP A 314 0.57 13.92 -7.39
CA ASP A 314 1.38 14.02 -6.17
C ASP A 314 0.82 15.04 -5.18
N HIS A 315 0.95 14.72 -3.88
CA HIS A 315 0.60 15.64 -2.79
C HIS A 315 1.83 16.48 -2.40
N ILE A 316 1.60 17.74 -2.04
CA ILE A 316 2.64 18.57 -1.41
C ILE A 316 2.83 18.13 0.04
N TRP A 317 1.74 17.82 0.72
CA TRP A 317 1.75 17.38 2.10
C TRP A 317 0.65 16.34 2.32
N TRP A 318 1.04 15.21 2.91
CA TRP A 318 0.11 14.19 3.35
C TRP A 318 0.61 13.51 4.61
N ILE A 319 -0.16 13.65 5.68
CA ILE A 319 0.00 12.91 6.94
C ILE A 319 -1.39 12.37 7.30
N SER A 320 -1.51 11.07 7.48
CA SER A 320 -2.77 10.39 7.82
C SER A 320 -3.11 10.57 9.29
N ASP A 321 -4.34 10.93 9.61
CA ASP A 321 -4.88 10.79 10.97
C ASP A 321 -5.42 9.36 11.14
N VAL A 322 -4.82 8.60 12.04
CA VAL A 322 -5.21 7.22 12.38
C VAL A 322 -6.09 7.14 13.63
N SER A 323 -6.59 8.28 14.13
CA SER A 323 -7.36 8.34 15.38
C SER A 323 -8.63 7.49 15.34
N ARG A 324 -9.31 7.38 14.17
CA ARG A 324 -10.48 6.53 14.00
C ARG A 324 -10.13 5.06 14.18
N PHE A 325 -9.03 4.61 13.57
CA PHE A 325 -8.56 3.24 13.71
C PHE A 325 -8.18 2.95 15.16
N ASN A 326 -7.40 3.83 15.81
CA ASN A 326 -7.01 3.68 17.21
C ASN A 326 -8.20 3.66 18.18
N ALA A 327 -9.26 4.41 17.91
CA ALA A 327 -10.47 4.38 18.73
C ALA A 327 -11.22 3.03 18.64
N ASP A 328 -11.26 2.42 17.44
CA ASP A 328 -11.89 1.10 17.25
C ASP A 328 -10.96 -0.04 17.75
N TYR A 329 -9.63 0.13 17.69
CA TYR A 329 -8.58 -0.87 18.02
C TYR A 329 -7.46 -0.27 18.89
N PRO A 330 -7.73 0.02 20.16
CA PRO A 330 -6.80 0.73 21.05
C PRO A 330 -5.53 -0.07 21.40
N ASP A 331 -5.53 -1.36 21.18
CA ASP A 331 -4.37 -2.23 21.42
C ASP A 331 -3.37 -2.23 20.25
N TRP A 332 -3.73 -1.63 19.11
CA TRP A 332 -2.82 -1.49 17.99
C TRP A 332 -1.86 -0.32 18.21
N ASN A 333 -0.57 -0.53 17.95
CA ASN A 333 0.47 0.48 18.05
C ASN A 333 1.50 0.29 16.94
N TYR A 334 2.17 1.39 16.55
CA TYR A 334 3.32 1.35 15.65
C TYR A 334 4.51 0.64 16.32
N LYS A 335 5.26 -0.11 15.52
CA LYS A 335 6.52 -0.73 15.91
C LYS A 335 7.73 -0.05 15.23
N TYR A 336 7.53 0.45 14.00
CA TYR A 336 8.62 0.97 13.17
C TYR A 336 8.43 2.46 12.89
N ASN A 337 9.37 3.29 13.33
CA ASN A 337 9.47 4.69 12.95
C ASN A 337 10.22 4.85 11.61
N MET A 338 10.41 6.11 11.15
CA MET A 338 11.05 6.39 9.87
C MET A 338 12.48 5.88 9.77
N GLU A 339 13.26 5.98 10.85
CA GLU A 339 14.64 5.49 10.90
C GLU A 339 14.70 3.97 10.86
N ASP A 340 13.83 3.29 11.62
CA ASP A 340 13.72 1.82 11.62
C ASP A 340 13.37 1.30 10.21
N ILE A 341 12.42 1.95 9.54
CA ILE A 341 12.03 1.64 8.17
C ILE A 341 13.22 1.75 7.22
N MET A 342 13.96 2.85 7.27
CA MET A 342 15.09 3.08 6.37
C MET A 342 16.25 2.10 6.63
N ARG A 343 16.51 1.75 7.88
CA ARG A 343 17.51 0.73 8.25
C ARG A 343 17.12 -0.66 7.76
N GLU A 344 15.86 -1.04 7.91
CA GLU A 344 15.37 -2.33 7.42
C GLU A 344 15.43 -2.42 5.89
N ILE A 345 15.06 -1.35 5.17
CA ILE A 345 15.20 -1.29 3.70
C ILE A 345 16.66 -1.49 3.31
N TYR A 346 17.59 -0.80 3.96
CA TYR A 346 19.03 -0.93 3.71
C TYR A 346 19.52 -2.36 3.90
N GLU A 347 19.21 -2.99 5.03
CA GLU A 347 19.63 -4.37 5.30
C GLU A 347 18.97 -5.37 4.33
N GLY A 348 17.69 -5.22 4.02
CA GLY A 348 17.00 -6.06 3.06
C GLY A 348 17.62 -5.99 1.65
N LEU A 349 17.95 -4.80 1.18
CA LEU A 349 18.64 -4.60 -0.10
C LEU A 349 20.06 -5.18 -0.07
N ARG A 350 20.79 -4.99 1.03
CA ARG A 350 22.14 -5.55 1.22
C ARG A 350 22.14 -7.08 1.12
N HIS A 351 21.14 -7.74 1.69
CA HIS A 351 20.96 -9.19 1.57
C HIS A 351 20.61 -9.61 0.14
N ARG A 352 19.73 -8.87 -0.51
CA ARG A 352 19.30 -9.15 -1.89
C ARG A 352 20.45 -9.04 -2.87
N PHE A 353 21.26 -7.97 -2.80
CA PHE A 353 22.41 -7.78 -3.69
C PHE A 353 23.51 -8.82 -3.48
N LYS A 354 23.67 -9.39 -2.27
CA LYS A 354 24.60 -10.48 -2.02
C LYS A 354 24.17 -11.83 -2.60
N ARG A 355 22.84 -12.07 -2.74
CA ARG A 355 22.31 -13.34 -3.28
C ARG A 355 22.19 -13.32 -4.81
N GLY A 356 22.16 -12.18 -5.43
CA GLY A 356 22.02 -11.99 -6.89
C GLY A 356 23.33 -11.68 -7.64
N GLY A 357 24.49 -11.73 -6.96
CA GLY A 357 25.81 -11.53 -7.53
C GLY A 357 26.50 -12.85 -7.85
#